data_cdf2dc23e439a4da0bb2f8af932984cc
#
_entry.id   cdf2dc23e439a4da0bb2f8af932984cc
#
_cell.length_a   1.000
_cell.length_b   1.000
_cell.length_c   1.000
_cell.angle_alpha   90.00
_cell.angle_beta   90.00
_cell.angle_gamma   90.00
#
_symmetry.space_group_name_H-M   'P 1'
#
loop_
_entity.id
_entity.type
_entity.pdbx_description
1 polymer ?
#
loop_
_entity_poly.entity_id
_entity_poly.type
_entity_poly.pdbx_seq_one_letter_code
_entity_poly.pdbx_strand_id
1 'polypeptide(L)'
;MDRHIFMTSFSSSCELPKLCLNMIVKNESRIIRRLLDSVKDIIDCFCICDTGSTDNTISLIEKFSKDCNIPGKIIQEPFQNFEYNRSFALKACDDMDAEYILLLDADMIFWKNPKVTGSKFKELLTPNHGAFYIFQGSDAMHYKNTRIVKNKSGFYYKGVTHEYVHVPSQFSQGMLVKDIVFIQDIGDGGAKSDKFSRDVRLLKNGLLQEPNNERYMFYLANSLKDLAGTQRHQTESEINQIQHLMKEWKGQYSNDPELNVLVSSLVDSHAQFKVKVMELEKEVKNESIDFYKKRIKAGGFWEEVWYSYYNIGRLNMEMGDIEKAVYNLQQAYILYPQRVENLYEIVKYYRERSQNEMAVHFYTLARESLIRYPCRDYLFIQRDVYDYKLDYEMTILGYYANPNRLDLPKLCM
;
A
#
# COMPACT_ATOMS: atom_id res chain seq x y z
N MET A 1 -10.97 31.41 -24.44
CA MET A 1 -10.08 31.11 -25.58
C MET A 1 -10.27 29.62 -25.89
N ASP A 2 -11.15 29.37 -26.87
CA ASP A 2 -11.53 28.04 -27.30
C ASP A 2 -10.36 27.41 -28.09
N ARG A 3 -9.81 26.30 -27.59
CA ARG A 3 -8.89 25.49 -28.37
C ARG A 3 -9.71 24.48 -29.17
N HIS A 4 -9.96 24.79 -30.44
CA HIS A 4 -10.46 23.82 -31.42
C HIS A 4 -9.45 22.66 -31.53
N ILE A 5 -9.91 21.46 -31.12
CA ILE A 5 -9.24 20.21 -31.44
C ILE A 5 -9.59 19.87 -32.88
N PHE A 6 -8.61 19.95 -33.76
CA PHE A 6 -8.72 19.47 -35.14
C PHE A 6 -8.89 17.95 -35.10
N MET A 7 -10.10 17.47 -35.42
CA MET A 7 -10.35 16.09 -35.80
C MET A 7 -9.89 15.91 -37.25
N THR A 8 -8.75 15.31 -37.45
CA THR A 8 -8.41 14.72 -38.76
C THR A 8 -9.14 13.41 -38.89
N SER A 9 -10.12 13.34 -39.80
CA SER A 9 -10.80 12.10 -40.19
C SER A 9 -9.83 11.22 -40.96
N PHE A 10 -9.25 10.22 -40.30
CA PHE A 10 -8.62 9.09 -40.99
C PHE A 10 -9.69 8.01 -41.28
N SER A 11 -10.16 7.96 -42.50
CA SER A 11 -10.94 6.82 -43.02
C SER A 11 -9.99 5.73 -43.53
N SER A 12 -9.49 4.91 -42.64
CA SER A 12 -9.15 3.52 -42.92
C SER A 12 -9.88 2.70 -41.88
N SER A 13 -10.54 1.64 -42.25
CA SER A 13 -11.18 0.66 -41.36
C SER A 13 -10.10 -0.08 -40.57
N CYS A 14 -9.44 0.63 -39.63
CA CYS A 14 -8.56 0.03 -38.66
C CYS A 14 -9.45 -0.68 -37.65
N GLU A 15 -9.44 -2.01 -37.64
CA GLU A 15 -10.13 -2.74 -36.58
C GLU A 15 -9.63 -2.26 -35.23
N LEU A 16 -10.57 -2.08 -34.29
CA LEU A 16 -10.22 -1.66 -32.94
C LEU A 16 -9.38 -2.75 -32.26
N PRO A 17 -8.35 -2.37 -31.47
CA PRO A 17 -7.51 -3.37 -30.83
C PRO A 17 -8.34 -4.22 -29.85
N LYS A 18 -8.12 -5.53 -29.90
CA LYS A 18 -8.72 -6.48 -28.96
C LYS A 18 -7.99 -6.42 -27.62
N LEU A 19 -8.75 -6.46 -26.54
CA LEU A 19 -8.27 -6.36 -25.16
C LEU A 19 -8.60 -7.63 -24.38
N CYS A 20 -7.57 -8.29 -23.82
CA CYS A 20 -7.69 -9.45 -22.95
C CYS A 20 -7.52 -9.04 -21.48
N LEU A 21 -8.46 -9.44 -20.62
CA LEU A 21 -8.28 -9.31 -19.17
C LEU A 21 -7.34 -10.40 -18.66
N ASN A 22 -6.34 -10.02 -17.86
CA ASN A 22 -5.42 -10.94 -17.18
C ASN A 22 -5.32 -10.64 -15.69
N MET A 23 -5.34 -11.70 -14.90
CA MET A 23 -5.16 -11.65 -13.45
C MET A 23 -4.77 -13.02 -12.90
N ILE A 24 -4.27 -13.02 -11.65
CA ILE A 24 -4.21 -14.21 -10.80
C ILE A 24 -5.33 -14.13 -9.76
N VAL A 25 -5.91 -15.27 -9.40
CA VAL A 25 -7.00 -15.34 -8.41
C VAL A 25 -6.77 -16.47 -7.40
N LYS A 26 -7.28 -16.28 -6.17
CA LYS A 26 -7.38 -17.33 -5.16
C LYS A 26 -8.46 -16.98 -4.13
N ASN A 27 -9.55 -17.77 -4.11
CA ASN A 27 -10.66 -17.61 -3.14
C ASN A 27 -11.30 -16.20 -3.18
N GLU A 28 -11.68 -15.75 -4.36
CA GLU A 28 -12.25 -14.43 -4.62
C GLU A 28 -13.75 -14.48 -4.97
N SER A 29 -14.45 -15.56 -4.58
CA SER A 29 -15.86 -15.79 -4.93
C SER A 29 -16.80 -14.65 -4.49
N ARG A 30 -16.45 -13.90 -3.45
CA ARG A 30 -17.26 -12.78 -2.94
C ARG A 30 -17.20 -11.53 -3.81
N ILE A 31 -16.12 -11.34 -4.55
CA ILE A 31 -15.81 -10.06 -5.21
C ILE A 31 -15.53 -10.17 -6.71
N ILE A 32 -15.10 -11.35 -7.19
CA ILE A 32 -14.68 -11.53 -8.59
C ILE A 32 -15.74 -11.06 -9.59
N ARG A 33 -17.03 -11.28 -9.32
CA ARG A 33 -18.11 -10.86 -10.20
C ARG A 33 -18.19 -9.33 -10.35
N ARG A 34 -17.94 -8.59 -9.28
CA ARG A 34 -17.91 -7.13 -9.28
C ARG A 34 -16.85 -6.59 -10.25
N LEU A 35 -15.63 -7.15 -10.21
CA LEU A 35 -14.58 -6.77 -11.15
C LEU A 35 -14.99 -7.13 -12.59
N LEU A 36 -15.40 -8.37 -12.85
CA LEU A 36 -15.75 -8.83 -14.19
C LEU A 36 -16.86 -7.98 -14.81
N ASP A 37 -17.90 -7.63 -14.04
CA ASP A 37 -18.97 -6.74 -14.49
C ASP A 37 -18.48 -5.33 -14.81
N SER A 38 -17.41 -4.85 -14.16
CA SER A 38 -16.85 -3.51 -14.40
C SER A 38 -16.06 -3.40 -15.71
N VAL A 39 -15.64 -4.53 -16.29
CA VAL A 39 -14.81 -4.55 -17.50
C VAL A 39 -15.51 -5.16 -18.72
N LYS A 40 -16.70 -5.73 -18.57
CA LYS A 40 -17.37 -6.53 -19.61
C LYS A 40 -17.63 -5.79 -20.93
N ASP A 41 -17.71 -4.46 -20.90
CA ASP A 41 -17.95 -3.65 -22.11
C ASP A 41 -16.67 -3.19 -22.83
N ILE A 42 -15.50 -3.51 -22.27
CA ILE A 42 -14.20 -3.14 -22.85
C ILE A 42 -13.33 -4.33 -23.23
N ILE A 43 -13.50 -5.49 -22.59
CA ILE A 43 -12.71 -6.68 -22.89
C ILE A 43 -13.36 -7.54 -23.99
N ASP A 44 -12.53 -8.19 -24.80
CA ASP A 44 -12.97 -9.14 -25.83
C ASP A 44 -12.79 -10.59 -25.38
N CYS A 45 -11.84 -10.83 -24.48
CA CYS A 45 -11.57 -12.14 -23.90
C CYS A 45 -10.89 -11.99 -22.53
N PHE A 46 -10.64 -13.13 -21.88
CA PHE A 46 -9.86 -13.17 -20.64
C PHE A 46 -8.92 -14.38 -20.58
N CYS A 47 -7.82 -14.22 -19.85
CA CYS A 47 -6.93 -15.29 -19.42
C CYS A 47 -6.64 -15.12 -17.94
N ILE A 48 -7.26 -15.96 -17.10
CA ILE A 48 -7.20 -15.86 -15.65
C ILE A 48 -6.46 -17.08 -15.09
N CYS A 49 -5.47 -16.85 -14.23
CA CYS A 49 -4.73 -17.92 -13.57
C CYS A 49 -5.24 -18.12 -12.15
N ASP A 50 -5.84 -19.27 -11.88
CA ASP A 50 -6.20 -19.70 -10.54
C ASP A 50 -4.99 -20.29 -9.83
N THR A 51 -4.68 -19.76 -8.63
CA THR A 51 -3.51 -20.18 -7.84
C THR A 51 -3.86 -21.12 -6.70
N GLY A 52 -4.99 -21.82 -6.84
CA GLY A 52 -5.46 -22.84 -5.90
C GLY A 52 -6.68 -22.38 -5.09
N SER A 53 -7.72 -21.94 -5.77
CA SER A 53 -9.03 -21.66 -5.12
C SER A 53 -9.70 -22.95 -4.67
N THR A 54 -10.34 -22.85 -3.49
CA THR A 54 -11.14 -23.92 -2.88
C THR A 54 -12.61 -23.55 -2.76
N ASP A 55 -12.96 -22.34 -3.18
CA ASP A 55 -14.32 -21.79 -3.18
C ASP A 55 -14.91 -21.78 -4.62
N ASN A 56 -15.99 -21.05 -4.83
CA ASN A 56 -16.71 -20.99 -6.11
C ASN A 56 -16.08 -19.99 -7.12
N THR A 57 -14.84 -19.52 -6.93
CA THR A 57 -14.22 -18.51 -7.80
C THR A 57 -14.24 -18.94 -9.27
N ILE A 58 -13.76 -20.13 -9.57
CA ILE A 58 -13.69 -20.66 -10.95
C ILE A 58 -15.10 -20.73 -11.58
N SER A 59 -16.08 -21.31 -10.87
CA SER A 59 -17.45 -21.44 -11.35
C SER A 59 -18.11 -20.10 -11.67
N LEU A 60 -17.79 -19.03 -10.89
CA LEU A 60 -18.29 -17.69 -11.13
C LEU A 60 -17.68 -17.05 -12.39
N ILE A 61 -16.40 -17.30 -12.67
CA ILE A 61 -15.73 -16.85 -13.89
C ILE A 61 -16.32 -17.56 -15.12
N GLU A 62 -16.52 -18.88 -15.06
CA GLU A 62 -17.16 -19.65 -16.13
C GLU A 62 -18.59 -19.18 -16.39
N LYS A 63 -19.34 -18.89 -15.33
CA LYS A 63 -20.69 -18.34 -15.45
C LYS A 63 -20.68 -16.97 -16.13
N PHE A 64 -19.76 -16.07 -15.73
CA PHE A 64 -19.60 -14.77 -16.38
C PHE A 64 -19.32 -14.90 -17.88
N SER A 65 -18.42 -15.80 -18.27
CA SER A 65 -18.11 -16.09 -19.67
C SER A 65 -19.36 -16.44 -20.48
N LYS A 66 -20.20 -17.33 -19.93
CA LYS A 66 -21.46 -17.75 -20.57
C LYS A 66 -22.49 -16.62 -20.60
N ASP A 67 -22.71 -15.95 -19.46
CA ASP A 67 -23.71 -14.89 -19.33
C ASP A 67 -23.45 -13.69 -20.26
N CYS A 68 -22.17 -13.33 -20.46
CA CYS A 68 -21.75 -12.17 -21.24
C CYS A 68 -21.27 -12.55 -22.67
N ASN A 69 -21.20 -13.83 -23.00
CA ASN A 69 -20.64 -14.32 -24.25
C ASN A 69 -19.22 -13.81 -24.54
N ILE A 70 -18.41 -13.72 -23.47
CA ILE A 70 -16.99 -13.31 -23.54
C ILE A 70 -16.13 -14.57 -23.43
N PRO A 71 -15.42 -14.99 -24.51
CA PRO A 71 -14.57 -16.17 -24.47
C PRO A 71 -13.37 -15.97 -23.53
N GLY A 72 -12.92 -17.05 -22.91
CA GLY A 72 -11.76 -16.94 -22.06
C GLY A 72 -11.14 -18.28 -21.69
N LYS A 73 -9.98 -18.19 -21.06
CA LYS A 73 -9.16 -19.31 -20.64
C LYS A 73 -8.90 -19.18 -19.13
N ILE A 74 -9.18 -20.24 -18.40
CA ILE A 74 -8.79 -20.37 -16.99
C ILE A 74 -7.65 -21.40 -16.94
N ILE A 75 -6.51 -21.00 -16.42
CA ILE A 75 -5.36 -21.86 -16.19
C ILE A 75 -5.15 -22.03 -14.70
N GLN A 76 -4.50 -23.11 -14.29
CA GLN A 76 -4.19 -23.39 -12.89
C GLN A 76 -2.70 -23.51 -12.70
N GLU A 77 -2.15 -22.76 -11.76
CA GLU A 77 -0.74 -22.80 -11.39
C GLU A 77 -0.59 -22.53 -9.89
N PRO A 78 -0.05 -23.46 -9.10
CA PRO A 78 0.13 -23.26 -7.67
C PRO A 78 0.92 -21.98 -7.37
N PHE A 79 0.52 -21.28 -6.31
CA PHE A 79 1.18 -20.04 -5.91
C PHE A 79 2.61 -20.29 -5.44
N GLN A 80 3.57 -19.64 -6.07
CA GLN A 80 4.98 -19.60 -5.67
C GLN A 80 5.35 -18.23 -5.10
N ASN A 81 5.21 -17.18 -5.92
CA ASN A 81 5.33 -15.77 -5.57
C ASN A 81 4.62 -14.92 -6.64
N PHE A 82 4.48 -13.62 -6.40
CA PHE A 82 3.74 -12.75 -7.32
C PHE A 82 4.44 -12.58 -8.67
N GLU A 83 5.77 -12.44 -8.70
CA GLU A 83 6.55 -12.34 -9.94
C GLU A 83 6.30 -13.53 -10.85
N TYR A 84 6.46 -14.73 -10.30
CA TYR A 84 6.29 -15.97 -11.06
C TYR A 84 4.87 -16.13 -11.57
N ASN A 85 3.88 -16.09 -10.67
CA ASN A 85 2.50 -16.41 -11.04
C ASN A 85 1.88 -15.36 -11.98
N ARG A 86 2.17 -14.07 -11.77
CA ARG A 86 1.70 -13.02 -12.68
C ARG A 86 2.41 -13.08 -14.04
N SER A 87 3.72 -13.35 -14.07
CA SER A 87 4.44 -13.54 -15.34
C SER A 87 3.97 -14.77 -16.09
N PHE A 88 3.69 -15.87 -15.38
CA PHE A 88 3.10 -17.08 -15.94
C PHE A 88 1.71 -16.80 -16.54
N ALA A 89 0.84 -16.11 -15.79
CA ALA A 89 -0.49 -15.73 -16.26
C ALA A 89 -0.42 -14.78 -17.46
N LEU A 90 0.49 -13.81 -17.46
CA LEU A 90 0.68 -12.87 -18.58
C LEU A 90 1.20 -13.61 -19.82
N LYS A 91 2.17 -14.50 -19.67
CA LYS A 91 2.69 -15.33 -20.77
C LYS A 91 1.62 -16.22 -21.40
N ALA A 92 0.69 -16.74 -20.61
CA ALA A 92 -0.43 -17.54 -21.11
C ALA A 92 -1.39 -16.74 -22.00
N CYS A 93 -1.33 -15.41 -21.99
CA CYS A 93 -2.08 -14.56 -22.93
C CYS A 93 -1.50 -14.59 -24.36
N ASP A 94 -0.30 -15.09 -24.56
CA ASP A 94 0.30 -15.19 -25.91
C ASP A 94 -0.58 -16.00 -26.88
N ASP A 95 -1.38 -16.95 -26.38
CA ASP A 95 -2.30 -17.76 -27.22
C ASP A 95 -3.63 -17.05 -27.48
N MET A 96 -3.89 -15.92 -26.81
CA MET A 96 -5.14 -15.20 -26.94
C MET A 96 -5.14 -14.31 -28.19
N ASP A 97 -6.31 -14.20 -28.82
CA ASP A 97 -6.56 -13.27 -29.93
C ASP A 97 -6.81 -11.86 -29.36
N ALA A 98 -5.74 -11.24 -28.84
CA ALA A 98 -5.78 -9.90 -28.28
C ALA A 98 -4.48 -9.16 -28.58
N GLU A 99 -4.59 -7.86 -28.86
CA GLU A 99 -3.47 -6.98 -29.11
C GLU A 99 -2.89 -6.40 -27.81
N TYR A 100 -3.77 -6.14 -26.85
CA TYR A 100 -3.41 -5.62 -25.53
C TYR A 100 -3.97 -6.49 -24.40
N ILE A 101 -3.27 -6.44 -23.27
CA ILE A 101 -3.65 -7.16 -22.05
C ILE A 101 -3.93 -6.13 -20.96
N LEU A 102 -5.13 -6.21 -20.35
CA LEU A 102 -5.52 -5.41 -19.17
C LEU A 102 -5.18 -6.19 -17.90
N LEU A 103 -4.37 -5.59 -17.04
CA LEU A 103 -3.82 -6.19 -15.83
C LEU A 103 -4.59 -5.67 -14.60
N LEU A 104 -5.42 -6.51 -13.99
CA LEU A 104 -6.22 -6.15 -12.82
C LEU A 104 -6.09 -7.19 -11.69
N ASP A 105 -6.57 -6.84 -10.51
CA ASP A 105 -6.75 -7.71 -9.35
C ASP A 105 -8.24 -7.84 -9.02
N ALA A 106 -8.64 -8.95 -8.41
CA ALA A 106 -10.06 -9.27 -8.17
C ALA A 106 -10.78 -8.24 -7.27
N ASP A 107 -10.04 -7.54 -6.41
CA ASP A 107 -10.54 -6.52 -5.49
C ASP A 107 -10.56 -5.09 -6.06
N MET A 108 -10.35 -4.96 -7.37
CA MET A 108 -10.43 -3.70 -8.10
C MET A 108 -11.79 -3.50 -8.78
N ILE A 109 -12.12 -2.25 -9.07
CA ILE A 109 -13.21 -1.85 -9.94
C ILE A 109 -12.64 -0.95 -11.03
N PHE A 110 -12.87 -1.30 -12.28
CA PHE A 110 -12.51 -0.47 -13.41
C PHE A 110 -13.62 0.56 -13.66
N TRP A 111 -13.37 1.79 -13.28
CA TRP A 111 -14.27 2.88 -13.57
C TRP A 111 -13.94 3.52 -14.90
N LYS A 112 -14.96 3.72 -15.72
CA LYS A 112 -14.86 4.40 -17.00
C LYS A 112 -15.92 5.50 -17.07
N ASN A 113 -15.54 6.68 -17.58
CA ASN A 113 -16.50 7.76 -17.78
C ASN A 113 -17.71 7.27 -18.59
N PRO A 114 -18.94 7.43 -18.11
CA PRO A 114 -20.14 6.95 -18.81
C PRO A 114 -20.31 7.46 -20.25
N LYS A 115 -19.70 8.60 -20.58
CA LYS A 115 -19.71 9.17 -21.94
C LYS A 115 -18.71 8.50 -22.89
N VAL A 116 -17.83 7.66 -22.39
CA VAL A 116 -16.83 6.91 -23.15
C VAL A 116 -17.34 5.48 -23.36
N THR A 117 -17.67 5.11 -24.58
CA THR A 117 -18.05 3.74 -24.94
C THR A 117 -16.82 2.81 -24.90
N GLY A 118 -17.03 1.49 -24.87
CA GLY A 118 -15.93 0.52 -24.96
C GLY A 118 -15.08 0.72 -26.23
N SER A 119 -15.73 1.02 -27.35
CA SER A 119 -15.03 1.32 -28.62
C SER A 119 -14.17 2.57 -28.52
N LYS A 120 -14.71 3.68 -27.98
CA LYS A 120 -13.94 4.90 -27.76
C LYS A 120 -12.78 4.72 -26.78
N PHE A 121 -12.94 3.86 -25.80
CA PHE A 121 -11.85 3.51 -24.90
C PHE A 121 -10.72 2.79 -25.66
N LYS A 122 -11.06 1.82 -26.53
CA LYS A 122 -10.08 1.09 -27.33
C LYS A 122 -9.33 1.97 -28.34
N GLU A 123 -9.97 3.01 -28.88
CA GLU A 123 -9.32 3.99 -29.75
C GLU A 123 -8.16 4.74 -29.08
N LEU A 124 -8.16 4.81 -27.72
CA LEU A 124 -7.07 5.42 -26.95
C LEU A 124 -5.83 4.53 -26.88
N LEU A 125 -5.97 3.23 -27.15
CA LEU A 125 -4.87 2.27 -27.15
C LEU A 125 -4.12 2.34 -28.48
N THR A 126 -3.38 3.43 -28.65
CA THR A 126 -2.67 3.68 -29.92
C THR A 126 -1.47 2.76 -30.09
N PRO A 127 -1.16 2.27 -31.30
CA PRO A 127 -0.06 1.34 -31.56
C PRO A 127 1.34 1.91 -31.27
N ASN A 128 1.44 3.23 -31.08
CA ASN A 128 2.69 3.91 -30.75
C ASN A 128 3.19 3.61 -29.33
N HIS A 129 2.33 3.07 -28.46
CA HIS A 129 2.66 2.74 -27.10
C HIS A 129 2.59 1.24 -26.86
N GLY A 130 3.62 0.68 -26.23
CA GLY A 130 3.62 -0.71 -25.81
C GLY A 130 2.96 -0.94 -24.45
N ALA A 131 2.77 0.12 -23.67
CA ALA A 131 2.11 0.06 -22.37
C ALA A 131 1.35 1.35 -22.04
N PHE A 132 0.39 1.27 -21.10
CA PHE A 132 -0.37 2.42 -20.66
C PHE A 132 -0.47 2.45 -19.15
N TYR A 133 -0.22 3.64 -18.58
CA TYR A 133 -0.51 3.95 -17.20
C TYR A 133 -2.00 4.27 -17.01
N ILE A 134 -2.57 3.75 -15.95
CA ILE A 134 -3.87 4.14 -15.43
C ILE A 134 -3.70 4.60 -13.98
N PHE A 135 -4.40 5.64 -13.57
CA PHE A 135 -4.48 6.02 -12.17
C PHE A 135 -5.30 5.00 -11.39
N GLN A 136 -4.79 4.60 -10.23
CA GLN A 136 -5.46 3.66 -9.33
C GLN A 136 -5.34 4.11 -7.87
N GLY A 137 -6.26 3.63 -7.04
CA GLY A 137 -6.29 3.89 -5.60
C GLY A 137 -7.68 4.23 -5.09
N SER A 138 -7.74 5.14 -4.13
CA SER A 138 -8.96 5.68 -3.54
C SER A 138 -9.07 7.19 -3.81
N ASP A 139 -10.17 7.80 -3.37
CA ASP A 139 -10.31 9.27 -3.45
C ASP A 139 -9.26 10.01 -2.63
N ALA A 140 -8.83 9.42 -1.50
CA ALA A 140 -7.85 10.03 -0.61
C ALA A 140 -6.41 9.88 -1.13
N MET A 141 -6.09 8.77 -1.80
CA MET A 141 -4.74 8.50 -2.29
C MET A 141 -4.80 7.69 -3.57
N HIS A 142 -4.17 8.21 -4.61
CA HIS A 142 -4.08 7.53 -5.89
C HIS A 142 -2.71 7.76 -6.56
N TYR A 143 -2.32 6.81 -7.35
CA TYR A 143 -1.05 6.82 -8.10
C TYR A 143 -1.24 6.17 -9.47
N LYS A 144 -0.28 6.39 -10.36
CA LYS A 144 -0.27 5.75 -11.68
C LYS A 144 0.42 4.40 -11.63
N ASN A 145 -0.15 3.42 -12.32
CA ASN A 145 0.49 2.11 -12.49
C ASN A 145 0.32 1.62 -13.92
N THR A 146 1.27 0.81 -14.42
CA THR A 146 1.15 0.15 -15.71
C THR A 146 0.07 -0.91 -15.63
N ARG A 147 -1.04 -0.69 -16.34
CA ARG A 147 -2.22 -1.56 -16.28
C ARG A 147 -2.65 -2.12 -17.61
N ILE A 148 -2.09 -1.61 -18.72
CA ILE A 148 -2.28 -2.20 -20.05
C ILE A 148 -0.91 -2.38 -20.69
N VAL A 149 -0.70 -3.55 -21.30
CA VAL A 149 0.54 -3.88 -22.00
C VAL A 149 0.23 -4.56 -23.34
N LYS A 150 1.10 -4.37 -24.32
CA LYS A 150 1.00 -5.00 -25.63
C LYS A 150 1.28 -6.50 -25.51
N ASN A 151 0.40 -7.33 -26.08
CA ASN A 151 0.56 -8.79 -26.08
C ASN A 151 1.80 -9.22 -26.87
N LYS A 152 2.38 -10.37 -26.55
CA LYS A 152 3.53 -11.00 -27.26
C LYS A 152 4.77 -10.09 -27.38
N SER A 153 4.96 -9.19 -26.44
CA SER A 153 5.97 -8.10 -26.54
C SER A 153 7.03 -8.11 -25.44
N GLY A 154 7.15 -9.23 -24.69
CA GLY A 154 8.23 -9.41 -23.71
C GLY A 154 8.02 -8.70 -22.38
N PHE A 155 6.80 -8.29 -22.04
CA PHE A 155 6.47 -7.81 -20.71
C PHE A 155 6.45 -8.95 -19.70
N TYR A 156 6.89 -8.69 -18.50
CA TYR A 156 6.85 -9.63 -17.38
C TYR A 156 6.81 -8.86 -16.06
N TYR A 157 6.44 -9.52 -14.98
CA TYR A 157 6.49 -8.93 -13.65
C TYR A 157 7.83 -9.16 -12.99
N LYS A 158 8.29 -8.20 -12.19
CA LYS A 158 9.50 -8.28 -11.40
C LYS A 158 9.21 -7.93 -9.94
N GLY A 159 9.67 -8.79 -9.03
CA GLY A 159 9.52 -8.66 -7.59
C GLY A 159 8.65 -9.75 -6.98
N VAL A 160 9.20 -10.50 -6.00
CA VAL A 160 8.52 -11.63 -5.33
C VAL A 160 7.22 -11.22 -4.63
N THR A 161 7.13 -9.97 -4.19
CA THR A 161 5.94 -9.22 -3.77
C THR A 161 6.21 -7.73 -4.01
N HIS A 162 5.18 -6.85 -3.94
CA HIS A 162 5.28 -5.46 -4.39
C HIS A 162 5.86 -5.34 -5.80
N GLU A 163 5.41 -6.24 -6.63
CA GLU A 163 5.88 -6.40 -8.01
C GLU A 163 5.46 -5.25 -8.91
N TYR A 164 6.19 -5.08 -9.97
CA TYR A 164 5.89 -4.13 -11.03
C TYR A 164 6.09 -4.77 -12.40
N VAL A 165 5.40 -4.24 -13.40
CA VAL A 165 5.57 -4.70 -14.79
C VAL A 165 6.89 -4.13 -15.34
N HIS A 166 7.79 -5.03 -15.76
CA HIS A 166 8.96 -4.64 -16.54
C HIS A 166 8.53 -4.25 -17.95
N VAL A 167 8.81 -3.02 -18.33
CA VAL A 167 8.54 -2.50 -19.68
C VAL A 167 9.82 -2.57 -20.50
N PRO A 168 9.86 -3.38 -21.58
CA PRO A 168 11.04 -3.44 -22.44
C PRO A 168 11.37 -2.08 -23.04
N SER A 169 12.67 -1.76 -23.13
CA SER A 169 13.19 -0.42 -23.46
C SER A 169 12.76 0.12 -24.84
N GLN A 170 12.37 -0.76 -25.75
CA GLN A 170 11.88 -0.39 -27.08
C GLN A 170 10.45 0.19 -27.08
N PHE A 171 9.72 0.09 -25.95
CA PHE A 171 8.35 0.58 -25.85
C PHE A 171 8.24 1.87 -25.06
N SER A 172 7.50 2.82 -25.61
CA SER A 172 7.01 3.97 -24.88
C SER A 172 5.75 3.63 -24.08
N GLN A 173 5.46 4.43 -23.04
CA GLN A 173 4.27 4.27 -22.22
C GLN A 173 3.35 5.48 -22.40
N GLY A 174 2.10 5.21 -22.77
CA GLY A 174 1.03 6.20 -22.83
C GLY A 174 0.40 6.44 -21.44
N MET A 175 -0.36 7.51 -21.31
CA MET A 175 -1.12 7.83 -20.10
C MET A 175 -2.60 7.91 -20.42
N LEU A 176 -3.41 7.12 -19.74
CA LEU A 176 -4.86 7.28 -19.75
C LEU A 176 -5.27 8.20 -18.60
N VAL A 177 -5.91 9.30 -18.95
CA VAL A 177 -6.23 10.37 -17.98
C VAL A 177 -7.35 9.95 -17.02
N LYS A 178 -7.30 10.43 -15.79
CA LYS A 178 -8.22 10.06 -14.70
C LYS A 178 -9.69 10.37 -15.03
N ASP A 179 -9.97 11.41 -15.81
CA ASP A 179 -11.33 11.79 -16.22
C ASP A 179 -11.95 10.81 -17.22
N ILE A 180 -11.15 9.94 -17.84
CA ILE A 180 -11.60 8.92 -18.79
C ILE A 180 -11.69 7.56 -18.08
N VAL A 181 -10.65 7.15 -17.35
CA VAL A 181 -10.58 5.87 -16.66
C VAL A 181 -9.88 6.00 -15.32
N PHE A 182 -10.34 5.21 -14.36
CA PHE A 182 -9.73 5.11 -13.04
C PHE A 182 -9.91 3.68 -12.50
N ILE A 183 -8.93 3.15 -11.81
CA ILE A 183 -9.04 1.86 -11.14
C ILE A 183 -9.22 2.14 -9.65
N GLN A 184 -10.42 1.84 -9.15
CA GLN A 184 -10.70 1.90 -7.72
C GLN A 184 -10.16 0.64 -7.06
N ASP A 185 -9.23 0.81 -6.13
CA ASP A 185 -8.65 -0.26 -5.32
C ASP A 185 -9.44 -0.33 -4.00
N ILE A 186 -10.35 -1.31 -3.92
CA ILE A 186 -11.20 -1.52 -2.73
C ILE A 186 -10.42 -2.21 -1.63
N GLY A 187 -9.52 -3.08 -2.05
CA GLY A 187 -8.66 -3.79 -1.14
C GLY A 187 -9.39 -4.76 -0.21
N ASP A 188 -10.47 -5.41 -0.61
CA ASP A 188 -11.26 -6.39 0.15
C ASP A 188 -11.05 -7.86 -0.29
N GLY A 189 -9.96 -8.14 -1.04
CA GLY A 189 -9.57 -9.48 -1.49
C GLY A 189 -9.27 -10.46 -0.37
N GLY A 190 -9.43 -11.76 -0.66
CA GLY A 190 -9.37 -12.85 0.33
C GLY A 190 -8.00 -13.12 0.95
N ALA A 191 -6.91 -12.63 0.35
CA ALA A 191 -5.53 -12.94 0.76
C ALA A 191 -4.96 -12.03 1.87
N LYS A 192 -5.80 -11.45 2.75
CA LYS A 192 -5.38 -10.39 3.69
C LYS A 192 -5.01 -10.85 5.10
N SER A 193 -5.55 -11.97 5.59
CA SER A 193 -5.38 -12.38 6.99
C SER A 193 -3.93 -12.66 7.38
N ASP A 194 -3.09 -13.06 6.44
CA ASP A 194 -1.67 -13.37 6.65
C ASP A 194 -0.70 -12.55 5.77
N LYS A 195 -1.18 -11.42 5.24
CA LYS A 195 -0.45 -10.61 4.26
C LYS A 195 0.99 -10.33 4.68
N PHE A 196 1.18 -9.76 5.86
CA PHE A 196 2.51 -9.33 6.29
C PHE A 196 3.45 -10.50 6.56
N SER A 197 2.94 -11.60 7.14
CA SER A 197 3.72 -12.83 7.35
C SER A 197 4.15 -13.46 6.03
N ARG A 198 3.24 -13.51 5.05
CA ARG A 198 3.53 -13.99 3.70
C ARG A 198 4.58 -13.12 3.01
N ASP A 199 4.41 -11.79 3.05
CA ASP A 199 5.31 -10.85 2.40
C ASP A 199 6.72 -10.92 3.02
N VAL A 200 6.85 -11.01 4.36
CA VAL A 200 8.12 -11.26 5.06
C VAL A 200 8.78 -12.53 4.55
N ARG A 201 8.04 -13.65 4.47
CA ARG A 201 8.58 -14.93 3.98
C ARG A 201 9.06 -14.83 2.54
N LEU A 202 8.26 -14.24 1.64
CA LEU A 202 8.62 -14.08 0.23
C LEU A 202 9.86 -13.20 0.06
N LEU A 203 9.94 -12.09 0.78
CA LEU A 203 11.08 -11.16 0.69
C LEU A 203 12.35 -11.73 1.29
N LYS A 204 12.27 -12.46 2.42
CA LYS A 204 13.41 -13.20 2.95
C LYS A 204 13.95 -14.23 1.95
N ASN A 205 13.06 -14.99 1.31
CA ASN A 205 13.45 -15.95 0.28
C ASN A 205 14.01 -15.25 -0.97
N GLY A 206 13.44 -14.12 -1.38
CA GLY A 206 13.96 -13.32 -2.48
C GLY A 206 15.37 -12.79 -2.22
N LEU A 207 15.66 -12.36 -0.98
CA LEU A 207 17.00 -11.90 -0.58
C LEU A 207 18.04 -13.04 -0.50
N LEU A 208 17.62 -14.31 -0.36
CA LEU A 208 18.56 -15.43 -0.50
C LEU A 208 19.04 -15.58 -1.94
N GLN A 209 18.21 -15.25 -2.91
CA GLN A 209 18.52 -15.31 -4.34
C GLN A 209 19.20 -14.02 -4.83
N GLU A 210 18.73 -12.88 -4.35
CA GLU A 210 19.23 -11.54 -4.70
C GLU A 210 19.65 -10.76 -3.44
N PRO A 211 20.80 -11.08 -2.81
CA PRO A 211 21.18 -10.51 -1.50
C PRO A 211 21.34 -8.99 -1.47
N ASN A 212 21.59 -8.38 -2.62
CA ASN A 212 21.79 -6.93 -2.77
C ASN A 212 20.56 -6.22 -3.33
N ASN A 213 19.40 -6.88 -3.43
CA ASN A 213 18.19 -6.24 -3.92
C ASN A 213 17.68 -5.21 -2.91
N GLU A 214 17.94 -3.94 -3.18
CA GLU A 214 17.60 -2.80 -2.33
C GLU A 214 16.09 -2.65 -2.13
N ARG A 215 15.28 -2.97 -3.16
CA ARG A 215 13.83 -2.95 -3.09
C ARG A 215 13.30 -4.01 -2.13
N TYR A 216 13.86 -5.23 -2.17
CA TYR A 216 13.47 -6.28 -1.22
C TYR A 216 13.85 -5.92 0.22
N MET A 217 15.00 -5.28 0.45
CA MET A 217 15.37 -4.78 1.77
C MET A 217 14.35 -3.78 2.29
N PHE A 218 13.93 -2.84 1.44
CA PHE A 218 12.94 -1.82 1.79
C PHE A 218 11.58 -2.41 2.14
N TYR A 219 11.03 -3.26 1.26
CA TYR A 219 9.71 -3.84 1.49
C TYR A 219 9.72 -4.87 2.63
N LEU A 220 10.83 -5.57 2.86
CA LEU A 220 10.98 -6.44 4.03
C LEU A 220 10.94 -5.63 5.33
N ALA A 221 11.65 -4.51 5.38
CA ALA A 221 11.60 -3.62 6.54
C ALA A 221 10.17 -3.11 6.79
N ASN A 222 9.44 -2.67 5.75
CA ASN A 222 8.05 -2.25 5.86
C ASN A 222 7.14 -3.39 6.35
N SER A 223 7.26 -4.58 5.76
CA SER A 223 6.42 -5.73 6.11
C SER A 223 6.66 -6.21 7.55
N LEU A 224 7.90 -6.17 8.03
CA LEU A 224 8.26 -6.48 9.43
C LEU A 224 7.65 -5.44 10.38
N LYS A 225 7.75 -4.13 10.06
CA LYS A 225 7.13 -3.06 10.84
C LYS A 225 5.61 -3.25 10.95
N ASP A 226 4.97 -3.52 9.83
CA ASP A 226 3.51 -3.68 9.78
C ASP A 226 3.06 -4.98 10.46
N LEU A 227 3.86 -6.05 10.38
CA LEU A 227 3.64 -7.31 11.11
C LEU A 227 3.68 -7.08 12.62
N ALA A 228 4.71 -6.38 13.13
CA ALA A 228 4.82 -6.03 14.55
C ALA A 228 3.60 -5.24 15.04
N GLY A 229 3.15 -4.24 14.27
CA GLY A 229 1.97 -3.44 14.59
C GLY A 229 0.68 -4.27 14.62
N THR A 230 0.49 -5.18 13.66
CA THR A 230 -0.70 -6.05 13.59
C THR A 230 -0.73 -7.04 14.76
N GLN A 231 0.39 -7.69 15.05
CA GLN A 231 0.50 -8.62 16.17
C GLN A 231 0.22 -7.93 17.51
N ARG A 232 0.72 -6.72 17.69
CA ARG A 232 0.44 -5.91 18.88
C ARG A 232 -1.05 -5.65 19.04
N HIS A 233 -1.75 -5.14 18.02
CA HIS A 233 -3.18 -4.84 18.10
C HIS A 233 -4.04 -6.07 18.39
N GLN A 234 -3.73 -7.18 17.75
CA GLN A 234 -4.44 -8.44 18.01
C GLN A 234 -4.24 -8.91 19.45
N THR A 235 -3.01 -8.91 19.93
CA THR A 235 -2.68 -9.31 21.30
C THR A 235 -3.29 -8.37 22.33
N GLU A 236 -3.26 -7.05 22.13
CA GLU A 236 -3.91 -6.08 23.02
C GLU A 236 -5.42 -6.31 23.10
N SER A 237 -6.07 -6.62 21.98
CA SER A 237 -7.51 -6.94 21.95
C SER A 237 -7.82 -8.21 22.75
N GLU A 238 -7.06 -9.28 22.54
CA GLU A 238 -7.21 -10.55 23.27
C GLU A 238 -6.95 -10.36 24.78
N ILE A 239 -5.90 -9.59 25.12
CA ILE A 239 -5.56 -9.23 26.49
C ILE A 239 -6.72 -8.50 27.18
N ASN A 240 -7.30 -7.49 26.53
CA ASN A 240 -8.40 -6.72 27.08
C ASN A 240 -9.66 -7.58 27.30
N GLN A 241 -9.96 -8.52 26.39
CA GLN A 241 -11.05 -9.47 26.54
C GLN A 241 -10.84 -10.39 27.76
N ILE A 242 -9.63 -10.93 27.91
CA ILE A 242 -9.29 -11.78 29.07
C ILE A 242 -9.41 -10.99 30.37
N GLN A 243 -8.90 -9.76 30.41
CA GLN A 243 -9.01 -8.90 31.60
C GLN A 243 -10.47 -8.59 31.98
N HIS A 244 -11.32 -8.36 30.98
CA HIS A 244 -12.75 -8.15 31.20
C HIS A 244 -13.39 -9.36 31.83
N LEU A 245 -13.20 -10.57 31.27
CA LEU A 245 -13.71 -11.82 31.79
C LEU A 245 -13.22 -12.09 33.23
N MET A 246 -11.94 -11.84 33.51
CA MET A 246 -11.36 -12.01 34.85
C MET A 246 -11.99 -11.05 35.87
N LYS A 247 -12.31 -9.82 35.45
CA LYS A 247 -12.98 -8.84 36.32
C LYS A 247 -14.42 -9.25 36.65
N GLU A 248 -15.15 -9.77 35.67
CA GLU A 248 -16.48 -10.30 35.86
C GLU A 248 -16.49 -11.51 36.83
N TRP A 249 -15.56 -12.44 36.64
CA TRP A 249 -15.44 -13.62 37.53
C TRP A 249 -15.09 -13.23 38.96
N LYS A 250 -14.15 -12.29 39.18
CA LYS A 250 -13.85 -11.76 40.50
C LYS A 250 -15.07 -11.15 41.18
N GLY A 251 -15.92 -10.44 40.43
CA GLY A 251 -17.15 -9.86 40.96
C GLY A 251 -18.20 -10.93 41.34
N GLN A 252 -18.28 -11.99 40.56
CA GLN A 252 -19.31 -13.02 40.67
C GLN A 252 -18.98 -14.10 41.74
N TYR A 253 -17.68 -14.40 41.96
CA TYR A 253 -17.19 -15.48 42.78
C TYR A 253 -16.20 -15.03 43.87
N SER A 254 -16.34 -13.81 44.37
CA SER A 254 -15.39 -13.18 45.32
C SER A 254 -15.24 -13.96 46.64
N ASN A 255 -16.16 -14.82 46.99
CA ASN A 255 -16.15 -15.59 48.23
C ASN A 255 -15.64 -17.06 48.12
N ASP A 256 -15.16 -17.44 46.91
CA ASP A 256 -14.62 -18.80 46.70
C ASP A 256 -13.06 -18.76 46.74
N PRO A 257 -12.42 -19.33 47.79
CA PRO A 257 -10.97 -19.29 47.95
C PRO A 257 -10.21 -20.03 46.86
N GLU A 258 -10.72 -21.16 46.34
CA GLU A 258 -10.05 -21.96 45.31
C GLU A 258 -10.09 -21.24 43.97
N LEU A 259 -11.22 -20.62 43.65
CA LEU A 259 -11.37 -19.81 42.45
C LEU A 259 -10.50 -18.57 42.49
N ASN A 260 -10.32 -17.92 43.64
CA ASN A 260 -9.43 -16.77 43.81
C ASN A 260 -7.95 -17.13 43.56
N VAL A 261 -7.51 -18.31 44.00
CA VAL A 261 -6.16 -18.81 43.73
C VAL A 261 -5.97 -19.06 42.21
N LEU A 262 -6.96 -19.70 41.57
CA LEU A 262 -6.92 -19.97 40.14
C LEU A 262 -6.88 -18.66 39.31
N VAL A 263 -7.72 -17.70 39.66
CA VAL A 263 -7.75 -16.38 38.99
C VAL A 263 -6.44 -15.63 39.20
N SER A 264 -5.83 -15.70 40.38
CA SER A 264 -4.52 -15.08 40.61
C SER A 264 -3.41 -15.71 39.77
N SER A 265 -3.37 -17.05 39.68
CA SER A 265 -2.43 -17.77 38.80
C SER A 265 -2.61 -17.41 37.32
N LEU A 266 -3.86 -17.25 36.87
CA LEU A 266 -4.17 -16.78 35.49
C LEU A 266 -3.69 -15.34 35.25
N VAL A 267 -3.85 -14.45 36.24
CA VAL A 267 -3.34 -13.06 36.17
C VAL A 267 -1.81 -13.05 36.00
N ASP A 268 -1.10 -13.85 36.79
CA ASP A 268 0.37 -13.91 36.71
C ASP A 268 0.85 -14.51 35.39
N SER A 269 0.22 -15.59 34.93
CA SER A 269 0.51 -16.18 33.62
C SER A 269 0.26 -15.23 32.46
N HIS A 270 -0.83 -14.47 32.54
CA HIS A 270 -1.18 -13.45 31.56
C HIS A 270 -0.15 -12.29 31.54
N ALA A 271 0.31 -11.83 32.72
CA ALA A 271 1.34 -10.82 32.81
C ALA A 271 2.66 -11.29 32.16
N GLN A 272 3.07 -12.51 32.43
CA GLN A 272 4.25 -13.12 31.79
C GLN A 272 4.10 -13.24 30.27
N PHE A 273 2.94 -13.66 29.80
CA PHE A 273 2.63 -13.72 28.36
C PHE A 273 2.74 -12.35 27.70
N LYS A 274 2.18 -11.30 28.31
CA LYS A 274 2.28 -9.92 27.82
C LYS A 274 3.73 -9.47 27.67
N VAL A 275 4.58 -9.72 28.67
CA VAL A 275 6.02 -9.38 28.61
C VAL A 275 6.67 -10.07 27.42
N LYS A 276 6.44 -11.37 27.25
CA LYS A 276 7.01 -12.16 26.15
C LYS A 276 6.57 -11.65 24.77
N VAL A 277 5.31 -11.26 24.63
CA VAL A 277 4.82 -10.67 23.37
C VAL A 277 5.49 -9.33 23.08
N MET A 278 5.67 -8.48 24.10
CA MET A 278 6.39 -7.20 23.94
C MET A 278 7.87 -7.41 23.54
N GLU A 279 8.52 -8.44 24.07
CA GLU A 279 9.90 -8.81 23.69
C GLU A 279 9.95 -9.23 22.23
N LEU A 280 9.07 -10.14 21.80
CA LEU A 280 8.97 -10.56 20.40
C LEU A 280 8.66 -9.41 19.44
N GLU A 281 7.73 -8.51 19.80
CA GLU A 281 7.46 -7.30 19.03
C GLU A 281 8.71 -6.44 18.87
N LYS A 282 9.48 -6.26 19.95
CA LYS A 282 10.73 -5.51 19.94
C LYS A 282 11.79 -6.17 19.05
N GLU A 283 11.88 -7.50 19.04
CA GLU A 283 12.78 -8.23 18.14
C GLU A 283 12.41 -7.99 16.67
N VAL A 284 11.13 -8.09 16.31
CA VAL A 284 10.64 -7.84 14.94
C VAL A 284 10.89 -6.39 14.52
N LYS A 285 10.68 -5.41 15.42
CA LYS A 285 11.00 -4.00 15.17
C LYS A 285 12.49 -3.77 14.94
N ASN A 286 13.36 -4.42 15.71
CA ASN A 286 14.81 -4.33 15.52
C ASN A 286 15.24 -4.96 14.19
N GLU A 287 14.67 -6.10 13.79
CA GLU A 287 14.92 -6.69 12.48
C GLU A 287 14.49 -5.72 11.35
N SER A 288 13.33 -5.08 11.48
CA SER A 288 12.87 -4.05 10.55
C SER A 288 13.88 -2.89 10.43
N ILE A 289 14.35 -2.36 11.58
CA ILE A 289 15.36 -1.30 11.63
C ILE A 289 16.64 -1.72 10.91
N ASP A 290 17.09 -2.96 11.08
CA ASP A 290 18.31 -3.44 10.43
C ASP A 290 18.16 -3.53 8.91
N PHE A 291 16.99 -3.91 8.41
CA PHE A 291 16.74 -3.89 6.96
C PHE A 291 16.60 -2.46 6.41
N TYR A 292 16.01 -1.52 7.16
CA TYR A 292 16.04 -0.11 6.77
C TYR A 292 17.48 0.45 6.71
N LYS A 293 18.34 0.09 7.66
CA LYS A 293 19.77 0.49 7.62
C LYS A 293 20.48 -0.09 6.39
N LYS A 294 20.20 -1.37 6.05
CA LYS A 294 20.73 -1.97 4.81
C LYS A 294 20.24 -1.22 3.59
N ARG A 295 18.94 -0.85 3.54
CA ARG A 295 18.37 -0.04 2.46
C ARG A 295 19.06 1.32 2.32
N ILE A 296 19.29 2.02 3.44
CA ILE A 296 19.99 3.31 3.47
C ILE A 296 21.42 3.15 2.91
N LYS A 297 22.13 2.11 3.36
CA LYS A 297 23.49 1.83 2.91
C LYS A 297 23.57 1.52 1.41
N ALA A 298 22.57 0.86 0.85
CA ALA A 298 22.49 0.57 -0.57
C ALA A 298 22.30 1.83 -1.43
N GLY A 299 21.73 2.90 -0.88
CA GLY A 299 21.49 4.16 -1.61
C GLY A 299 20.39 4.01 -2.67
N GLY A 300 20.53 4.69 -3.82
CA GLY A 300 19.58 4.61 -4.92
C GLY A 300 18.36 5.53 -4.73
N PHE A 301 17.14 5.00 -4.87
CA PHE A 301 15.92 5.81 -4.89
C PHE A 301 15.70 6.56 -3.56
N TRP A 302 15.86 7.87 -3.61
CA TRP A 302 15.94 8.75 -2.44
C TRP A 302 14.67 8.74 -1.56
N GLU A 303 13.47 8.57 -2.14
CA GLU A 303 12.23 8.52 -1.36
C GLU A 303 12.20 7.30 -0.42
N GLU A 304 12.68 6.14 -0.87
CA GLU A 304 12.79 4.97 -0.02
C GLU A 304 13.88 5.14 1.05
N VAL A 305 14.99 5.81 0.73
CA VAL A 305 16.06 6.12 1.69
C VAL A 305 15.53 7.07 2.76
N TRP A 306 14.84 8.15 2.36
CA TRP A 306 14.20 9.08 3.28
C TRP A 306 13.18 8.37 4.19
N TYR A 307 12.31 7.57 3.61
CA TYR A 307 11.27 6.83 4.33
C TYR A 307 11.87 5.80 5.29
N SER A 308 13.05 5.25 4.97
CA SER A 308 13.79 4.36 5.86
C SER A 308 14.29 5.09 7.10
N TYR A 309 14.92 6.27 6.97
CA TYR A 309 15.29 7.10 8.12
C TYR A 309 14.08 7.49 8.97
N TYR A 310 13.01 7.91 8.33
CA TYR A 310 11.76 8.27 8.99
C TYR A 310 11.19 7.11 9.83
N ASN A 311 11.10 5.91 9.28
CA ASN A 311 10.59 4.75 10.01
C ASN A 311 11.55 4.25 11.10
N ILE A 312 12.86 4.29 10.90
CA ILE A 312 13.82 4.01 11.99
C ILE A 312 13.57 4.98 13.15
N GLY A 313 13.37 6.27 12.86
CA GLY A 313 13.04 7.26 13.86
C GLY A 313 11.76 6.91 14.63
N ARG A 314 10.68 6.60 13.92
CA ARG A 314 9.39 6.22 14.53
C ARG A 314 9.48 4.94 15.36
N LEU A 315 10.11 3.90 14.85
CA LEU A 315 10.27 2.63 15.57
C LEU A 315 11.08 2.81 16.85
N ASN A 316 12.16 3.61 16.81
CA ASN A 316 12.93 3.93 18.04
C ASN A 316 12.10 4.75 19.03
N MET A 317 11.27 5.68 18.56
CA MET A 317 10.35 6.45 19.42
C MET A 317 9.34 5.53 20.12
N GLU A 318 8.74 4.60 19.40
CA GLU A 318 7.83 3.59 19.95
C GLU A 318 8.51 2.65 20.97
N MET A 319 9.79 2.37 20.80
CA MET A 319 10.59 1.55 21.74
C MET A 319 11.18 2.35 22.90
N GLY A 320 10.98 3.67 22.93
CA GLY A 320 11.48 4.58 23.99
C GLY A 320 12.94 5.01 23.82
N ASP A 321 13.60 4.67 22.72
CA ASP A 321 14.98 5.12 22.42
C ASP A 321 14.96 6.48 21.69
N ILE A 322 14.77 7.54 22.47
CA ILE A 322 14.51 8.88 21.96
C ILE A 322 15.73 9.50 21.27
N GLU A 323 16.92 9.22 21.77
CA GLU A 323 18.16 9.73 21.15
C GLU A 323 18.28 9.23 19.72
N LYS A 324 18.14 7.92 19.52
CA LYS A 324 18.15 7.32 18.17
C LYS A 324 16.96 7.78 17.33
N ALA A 325 15.79 7.95 17.95
CA ALA A 325 14.60 8.43 17.24
C ALA A 325 14.84 9.82 16.64
N VAL A 326 15.21 10.80 17.47
CA VAL A 326 15.46 12.18 17.03
C VAL A 326 16.61 12.25 16.04
N TYR A 327 17.70 11.50 16.28
CA TYR A 327 18.82 11.43 15.33
C TYR A 327 18.36 11.01 13.93
N ASN A 328 17.62 9.92 13.81
CA ASN A 328 17.19 9.41 12.51
C ASN A 328 16.16 10.32 11.83
N LEU A 329 15.23 10.92 12.60
CA LEU A 329 14.29 11.90 12.07
C LEU A 329 15.00 13.15 11.54
N GLN A 330 16.08 13.59 12.20
CA GLN A 330 16.94 14.68 11.71
C GLN A 330 17.73 14.26 10.46
N GLN A 331 18.24 13.02 10.38
CA GLN A 331 18.89 12.53 9.14
C GLN A 331 17.92 12.54 7.95
N ALA A 332 16.65 12.16 8.16
CA ALA A 332 15.63 12.30 7.13
C ALA A 332 15.46 13.76 6.67
N TYR A 333 15.44 14.72 7.59
CA TYR A 333 15.36 16.14 7.27
C TYR A 333 16.60 16.62 6.47
N ILE A 334 17.80 16.24 6.90
CA ILE A 334 19.06 16.62 6.22
C ILE A 334 19.08 16.08 4.79
N LEU A 335 18.61 14.86 4.60
CA LEU A 335 18.57 14.22 3.30
C LEU A 335 17.61 14.93 2.33
N TYR A 336 16.41 15.30 2.84
CA TYR A 336 15.37 15.88 1.99
C TYR A 336 14.44 16.83 2.78
N PRO A 337 14.81 18.11 2.87
CA PRO A 337 14.11 19.09 3.74
C PRO A 337 12.71 19.48 3.23
N GLN A 338 12.32 19.09 2.02
CA GLN A 338 10.95 19.31 1.50
C GLN A 338 9.90 18.43 2.20
N ARG A 339 10.33 17.37 2.88
CA ARG A 339 9.48 16.48 3.67
C ARG A 339 9.56 16.88 5.14
N VAL A 340 8.41 17.07 5.76
CA VAL A 340 8.33 17.57 7.16
C VAL A 340 7.61 16.63 8.12
N GLU A 341 7.18 15.46 7.67
CA GLU A 341 6.56 14.45 8.53
C GLU A 341 7.50 14.00 9.67
N ASN A 342 8.78 13.95 9.39
CA ASN A 342 9.82 13.66 10.39
C ASN A 342 9.92 14.76 11.46
N LEU A 343 9.82 16.02 11.07
CA LEU A 343 9.81 17.14 12.02
C LEU A 343 8.49 17.18 12.82
N TYR A 344 7.36 16.86 12.18
CA TYR A 344 6.07 16.72 12.86
C TYR A 344 6.12 15.70 14.01
N GLU A 345 6.74 14.54 13.82
CA GLU A 345 6.90 13.53 14.88
C GLU A 345 7.72 14.09 16.05
N ILE A 346 8.74 14.89 15.79
CA ILE A 346 9.55 15.54 16.82
C ILE A 346 8.75 16.61 17.57
N VAL A 347 8.00 17.46 16.86
CA VAL A 347 7.10 18.48 17.44
C VAL A 347 6.12 17.83 18.39
N LYS A 348 5.41 16.81 17.91
CA LYS A 348 4.43 16.05 18.69
C LYS A 348 5.04 15.45 19.94
N TYR A 349 6.20 14.82 19.81
CA TYR A 349 6.92 14.20 20.93
C TYR A 349 7.23 15.20 22.05
N TYR A 350 7.79 16.36 21.72
CA TYR A 350 8.15 17.39 22.71
C TYR A 350 6.90 18.06 23.32
N ARG A 351 5.86 18.33 22.52
CA ARG A 351 4.60 18.86 23.01
C ARG A 351 3.94 17.94 24.05
N GLU A 352 3.86 16.64 23.77
CA GLU A 352 3.26 15.65 24.69
C GLU A 352 3.99 15.55 26.03
N ARG A 353 5.22 16.03 26.10
CA ARG A 353 6.06 16.08 27.31
C ARG A 353 6.19 17.47 27.91
N SER A 354 5.36 18.41 27.46
CA SER A 354 5.37 19.80 27.92
C SER A 354 6.72 20.52 27.71
N GLN A 355 7.56 20.02 26.81
CA GLN A 355 8.81 20.68 26.39
C GLN A 355 8.51 21.64 25.24
N ASN A 356 7.68 22.63 25.52
CA ASN A 356 7.02 23.46 24.54
C ASN A 356 7.99 24.28 23.67
N GLU A 357 9.09 24.79 24.26
CA GLU A 357 10.09 25.55 23.49
C GLU A 357 10.78 24.72 22.42
N MET A 358 11.13 23.48 22.75
CA MET A 358 11.71 22.54 21.78
C MET A 358 10.69 22.23 20.67
N ALA A 359 9.44 22.01 21.04
CA ALA A 359 8.39 21.76 20.06
C ALA A 359 8.19 22.95 19.12
N VAL A 360 8.17 24.19 19.64
CA VAL A 360 8.08 25.41 18.83
C VAL A 360 9.29 25.57 17.91
N HIS A 361 10.49 25.24 18.36
CA HIS A 361 11.69 25.29 17.53
C HIS A 361 11.55 24.39 16.31
N PHE A 362 11.18 23.12 16.49
CA PHE A 362 11.02 22.18 15.38
C PHE A 362 9.82 22.51 14.48
N TYR A 363 8.73 23.05 15.05
CA TYR A 363 7.61 23.56 14.26
C TYR A 363 8.05 24.71 13.34
N THR A 364 8.80 25.68 13.89
CA THR A 364 9.31 26.82 13.11
C THR A 364 10.19 26.33 11.96
N LEU A 365 11.10 25.40 12.24
CA LEU A 365 11.95 24.78 11.23
C LEU A 365 11.12 24.09 10.13
N ALA A 366 10.06 23.36 10.49
CA ALA A 366 9.17 22.71 9.52
C ALA A 366 8.45 23.72 8.64
N ARG A 367 7.91 24.81 9.22
CA ARG A 367 7.20 25.86 8.47
C ARG A 367 8.13 26.63 7.52
N GLU A 368 9.31 26.99 7.98
CA GLU A 368 10.34 27.65 7.14
C GLU A 368 10.77 26.73 5.98
N SER A 369 10.89 25.43 6.25
CA SER A 369 11.23 24.45 5.24
C SER A 369 10.13 24.34 4.16
N LEU A 370 8.86 24.28 4.54
CA LEU A 370 7.74 24.25 3.60
C LEU A 370 7.62 25.51 2.74
N ILE A 371 7.95 26.69 3.31
CA ILE A 371 7.97 27.95 2.56
C ILE A 371 9.11 27.94 1.53
N ARG A 372 10.29 27.46 1.93
CA ARG A 372 11.46 27.44 1.05
C ARG A 372 11.41 26.31 0.01
N TYR A 373 10.88 25.17 0.39
CA TYR A 373 10.88 23.93 -0.40
C TYR A 373 9.49 23.29 -0.39
N PRO A 374 8.54 23.75 -1.22
CA PRO A 374 7.21 23.14 -1.29
C PRO A 374 7.30 21.66 -1.69
N CYS A 375 6.69 20.79 -0.89
CA CYS A 375 6.64 19.36 -1.18
C CYS A 375 5.74 19.07 -2.39
N ARG A 376 6.29 18.35 -3.38
CA ARG A 376 5.59 17.93 -4.60
C ARG A 376 5.50 16.41 -4.73
N ASP A 377 5.84 15.69 -3.68
CA ASP A 377 5.90 14.23 -3.68
C ASP A 377 4.50 13.61 -3.61
N TYR A 378 4.43 12.37 -4.03
CA TYR A 378 3.22 11.56 -4.01
C TYR A 378 3.41 10.26 -3.25
N LEU A 379 4.63 9.72 -3.20
CA LEU A 379 4.92 8.42 -2.61
C LEU A 379 5.16 8.55 -1.11
N PHE A 380 4.51 7.70 -0.32
CA PHE A 380 4.60 7.64 1.15
C PHE A 380 4.32 8.96 1.89
N ILE A 381 3.61 9.90 1.27
CA ILE A 381 3.32 11.20 1.86
C ILE A 381 2.14 11.10 2.84
N GLN A 382 2.26 11.75 3.99
CA GLN A 382 1.17 11.94 4.94
C GLN A 382 0.56 13.33 4.74
N ARG A 383 -0.41 13.43 3.83
CA ARG A 383 -1.04 14.70 3.44
C ARG A 383 -1.58 15.48 4.62
N ASP A 384 -2.18 14.81 5.59
CA ASP A 384 -2.75 15.39 6.79
C ASP A 384 -1.73 16.17 7.65
N VAL A 385 -0.44 15.82 7.59
CA VAL A 385 0.63 16.60 8.22
C VAL A 385 0.75 17.97 7.57
N TYR A 386 0.64 18.04 6.25
CA TYR A 386 0.77 19.27 5.48
C TYR A 386 -0.52 20.10 5.52
N ASP A 387 -1.67 19.43 5.55
CA ASP A 387 -2.96 20.07 5.46
C ASP A 387 -3.38 20.73 6.79
N TYR A 388 -3.11 20.07 7.94
CA TYR A 388 -3.56 20.58 9.24
C TYR A 388 -2.79 20.10 10.47
N LYS A 389 -2.24 18.85 10.51
CA LYS A 389 -1.69 18.28 11.75
C LYS A 389 -0.53 19.09 12.34
N LEU A 390 0.38 19.56 11.49
CA LEU A 390 1.51 20.35 11.95
C LEU A 390 1.04 21.66 12.60
N ASP A 391 0.09 22.36 11.98
CA ASP A 391 -0.46 23.60 12.51
C ASP A 391 -1.36 23.37 13.74
N TYR A 392 -2.06 22.23 13.79
CA TYR A 392 -2.82 21.81 14.98
C TYR A 392 -1.92 21.68 16.22
N GLU A 393 -0.73 21.08 16.10
CA GLU A 393 0.22 21.04 17.21
C GLU A 393 0.57 22.46 17.72
N MET A 394 0.73 23.42 16.81
CA MET A 394 1.04 24.81 17.17
C MET A 394 -0.13 25.53 17.84
N THR A 395 -1.39 25.19 17.55
CA THR A 395 -2.55 25.78 18.23
C THR A 395 -2.52 25.44 19.74
N ILE A 396 -2.06 24.25 20.10
CA ILE A 396 -1.88 23.82 21.50
C ILE A 396 -0.65 24.50 22.10
N LEU A 397 0.49 24.42 21.41
CA LEU A 397 1.77 24.96 21.88
C LEU A 397 1.73 26.47 22.11
N GLY A 398 1.06 27.21 21.25
CA GLY A 398 1.03 28.66 21.27
C GLY A 398 0.45 29.22 22.56
N TYR A 399 -0.52 28.53 23.17
CA TYR A 399 -1.08 28.91 24.45
C TYR A 399 -0.04 28.83 25.59
N TYR A 400 0.80 27.82 25.58
CA TYR A 400 1.79 27.57 26.64
C TYR A 400 3.13 28.27 26.41
N ALA A 401 3.58 28.35 25.14
CA ALA A 401 4.89 28.91 24.81
C ALA A 401 4.86 30.45 24.66
N ASN A 402 3.78 31.00 24.11
CA ASN A 402 3.59 32.45 23.95
C ASN A 402 2.11 32.80 23.95
N PRO A 403 1.49 33.02 25.14
CA PRO A 403 0.05 33.31 25.26
C PRO A 403 -0.40 34.59 24.55
N ASN A 404 0.52 35.51 24.23
CA ASN A 404 0.24 36.77 23.53
C ASN A 404 0.35 36.65 21.99
N ARG A 405 0.53 35.45 21.46
CA ARG A 405 0.62 35.23 19.99
C ARG A 405 -0.73 35.42 19.32
N LEU A 406 -0.84 36.46 18.49
CA LEU A 406 -2.08 36.91 17.86
C LEU A 406 -2.44 36.10 16.59
N ASP A 407 -1.52 35.30 16.04
CA ASP A 407 -1.72 34.52 14.81
C ASP A 407 -2.33 33.13 15.06
N LEU A 408 -2.39 32.67 16.33
CA LEU A 408 -2.96 31.37 16.68
C LEU A 408 -4.36 31.10 16.12
N PRO A 409 -5.32 32.06 16.20
CA PRO A 409 -6.64 31.84 15.62
C PRO A 409 -6.63 31.59 14.12
N LYS A 410 -5.65 32.14 13.40
CA LYS A 410 -5.51 31.94 11.94
C LYS A 410 -5.00 30.55 11.57
N LEU A 411 -4.35 29.84 12.50
CA LEU A 411 -3.89 28.45 12.28
C LEU A 411 -5.03 27.44 12.46
N CYS A 412 -6.14 27.88 13.08
CA CYS A 412 -7.34 27.04 13.29
C CYS A 412 -8.38 27.14 12.14
N MET A 413 -8.21 28.06 11.23
CA MET A 413 -9.07 28.27 10.06
C MET A 413 -8.50 27.61 8.80
#